data_8d53ec19540875b322287128fb4cb13a
#
_entry.id   8d53ec19540875b322287128fb4cb13a
#
_cell.length_a   1.000
_cell.length_b   1.000
_cell.length_c   1.000
_cell.angle_alpha   90.00
_cell.angle_beta   90.00
_cell.angle_gamma   90.00
#
_symmetry.space_group_name_H-M   'P 1'
#
loop_
_entity.id
_entity.type
_entity.pdbx_description
1 polymer ?
#
loop_
_entity_poly.entity_id
_entity_poly.type
_entity_poly.pdbx_seq_one_letter_code
_entity_poly.pdbx_strand_id
1 'polypeptide(L)'
;MDAMTLEQRIQAALEQVLATPPTLDIEPAALTPAELAAMIDHTLLKPEAGEEQVRAHIAEAIEFGFASVCINPIWTPLCADLLADTPVKTCTVIGFPLGATLPAIKVFEVETVASLGADEVDMVLAVGRLRDGDYHLVYRDIAEVADAAHQHDLILKVILETGLLSDEQKVAACVIAQEAGADFVKTATGFSGGGATVSDVALMRRVVGSGMGVKAAGGIRTAVDALRMVAAGANRLGTSGGVRILQEMRSGALMNAQSLQGEGY
;
A
#
# COMPACT_ATOMS: atom_id res chain seq x y z
N MET A 1 1.45 -12.36 -33.75
CA MET A 1 0.29 -12.24 -32.81
C MET A 1 0.27 -10.81 -32.34
N ASP A 2 -0.80 -10.09 -32.63
CA ASP A 2 -0.93 -8.72 -32.15
C ASP A 2 -1.00 -8.70 -30.63
N ALA A 3 -0.31 -7.75 -29.99
CA ALA A 3 -0.36 -7.58 -28.54
C ALA A 3 -1.80 -7.23 -28.12
N MET A 4 -2.28 -7.82 -27.01
CA MET A 4 -3.61 -7.49 -26.47
C MET A 4 -3.66 -6.01 -26.08
N THR A 5 -4.83 -5.36 -26.37
CA THR A 5 -5.08 -3.99 -25.89
C THR A 5 -5.29 -3.98 -24.38
N LEU A 6 -5.23 -2.78 -23.77
CA LEU A 6 -5.49 -2.60 -22.33
C LEU A 6 -6.87 -3.14 -21.93
N GLU A 7 -7.92 -2.83 -22.72
CA GLU A 7 -9.28 -3.30 -22.47
C GLU A 7 -9.39 -4.83 -22.57
N GLN A 8 -8.69 -5.45 -23.53
CA GLN A 8 -8.68 -6.91 -23.68
C GLN A 8 -7.99 -7.56 -22.46
N ARG A 9 -6.92 -6.97 -21.93
CA ARG A 9 -6.25 -7.45 -20.71
C ARG A 9 -7.15 -7.32 -19.49
N ILE A 10 -7.84 -6.18 -19.33
CA ILE A 10 -8.81 -5.97 -18.26
C ILE A 10 -9.94 -7.01 -18.35
N GLN A 11 -10.50 -7.21 -19.55
CA GLN A 11 -11.59 -8.16 -19.75
C GLN A 11 -11.15 -9.60 -19.42
N ALA A 12 -9.97 -10.00 -19.87
CA ALA A 12 -9.43 -11.35 -19.56
C ALA A 12 -9.21 -11.54 -18.04
N ALA A 13 -8.70 -10.52 -17.34
CA ALA A 13 -8.52 -10.56 -15.90
C ALA A 13 -9.85 -10.64 -15.15
N LEU A 14 -10.89 -9.89 -15.60
CA LEU A 14 -12.25 -9.97 -15.04
C LEU A 14 -12.82 -11.39 -15.15
N GLU A 15 -12.75 -11.99 -16.33
CA GLU A 15 -13.24 -13.36 -16.56
C GLU A 15 -12.50 -14.38 -15.69
N GLN A 16 -11.18 -14.26 -15.58
CA GLN A 16 -10.35 -15.19 -14.80
C GLN A 16 -10.57 -15.02 -13.29
N VAL A 17 -10.61 -13.77 -12.80
CA VAL A 17 -10.55 -13.49 -11.36
C VAL A 17 -11.93 -13.53 -10.72
N LEU A 18 -12.97 -12.99 -11.37
CA LEU A 18 -14.32 -12.94 -10.78
C LEU A 18 -15.09 -14.26 -10.91
N ALA A 19 -14.67 -15.17 -11.81
CA ALA A 19 -15.29 -16.48 -11.93
C ALA A 19 -15.21 -17.32 -10.64
N THR A 20 -14.21 -17.06 -9.79
CA THR A 20 -14.00 -17.78 -8.53
C THR A 20 -13.83 -16.79 -7.40
N PRO A 21 -14.80 -16.61 -6.50
CA PRO A 21 -14.64 -15.73 -5.35
C PRO A 21 -13.44 -16.12 -4.49
N PRO A 22 -12.75 -15.15 -3.84
CA PRO A 22 -11.66 -15.48 -2.93
C PRO A 22 -12.20 -16.22 -1.70
N THR A 23 -11.40 -17.15 -1.18
CA THR A 23 -11.66 -17.77 0.13
C THR A 23 -11.43 -16.69 1.21
N LEU A 24 -12.44 -16.42 2.01
CA LEU A 24 -12.37 -15.39 3.06
C LEU A 24 -11.96 -15.93 4.42
N ASP A 25 -12.05 -17.24 4.61
CA ASP A 25 -11.57 -17.93 5.82
C ASP A 25 -10.07 -18.19 5.68
N ILE A 26 -9.29 -17.14 5.97
CA ILE A 26 -7.84 -17.13 5.84
C ILE A 26 -7.24 -17.15 7.25
N GLU A 27 -6.55 -18.24 7.58
CA GLU A 27 -5.76 -18.34 8.80
C GLU A 27 -4.62 -17.30 8.79
N PRO A 28 -4.31 -16.66 9.95
CA PRO A 28 -3.19 -15.74 10.05
C PRO A 28 -1.87 -16.36 9.62
N ALA A 29 -1.03 -15.58 8.93
CA ALA A 29 0.30 -16.04 8.53
C ALA A 29 1.18 -16.33 9.76
N ALA A 30 2.01 -17.36 9.65
CA ALA A 30 2.99 -17.70 10.68
C ALA A 30 4.30 -16.94 10.43
N LEU A 31 4.45 -15.79 11.06
CA LEU A 31 5.63 -14.91 10.97
C LEU A 31 6.21 -14.62 12.34
N THR A 32 7.51 -14.43 12.41
CA THR A 32 8.17 -13.83 13.58
C THR A 32 7.90 -12.32 13.64
N PRO A 33 8.04 -11.68 14.82
CA PRO A 33 7.92 -10.22 14.91
C PRO A 33 8.88 -9.45 14.00
N ALA A 34 10.09 -9.97 13.77
CA ALA A 34 11.09 -9.34 12.91
C ALA A 34 10.69 -9.42 11.42
N GLU A 35 10.17 -10.56 10.97
CA GLU A 35 9.67 -10.72 9.60
C GLU A 35 8.48 -9.80 9.34
N LEU A 36 7.56 -9.67 10.31
CA LEU A 36 6.43 -8.74 10.16
C LEU A 36 6.89 -7.28 10.18
N ALA A 37 7.85 -6.92 11.05
CA ALA A 37 8.41 -5.57 11.11
C ALA A 37 8.97 -5.12 9.74
N ALA A 38 9.74 -5.99 9.08
CA ALA A 38 10.32 -5.73 7.76
C ALA A 38 9.27 -5.56 6.64
N MET A 39 7.98 -5.77 6.92
CA MET A 39 6.87 -5.54 5.99
C MET A 39 6.07 -4.27 6.35
N ILE A 40 6.38 -3.56 7.42
CA ILE A 40 5.60 -2.42 7.89
C ILE A 40 6.18 -1.10 7.35
N ASP A 41 5.34 -0.33 6.65
CA ASP A 41 5.52 1.11 6.44
C ASP A 41 4.89 1.83 7.64
N HIS A 42 5.74 2.27 8.58
CA HIS A 42 5.29 3.00 9.76
C HIS A 42 4.77 4.38 9.36
N THR A 43 3.46 4.63 9.54
CA THR A 43 2.75 5.68 8.80
C THR A 43 2.27 6.80 9.72
N LEU A 44 2.67 8.05 9.43
CA LEU A 44 2.22 9.27 10.09
C LEU A 44 1.86 10.34 9.05
N LEU A 45 0.58 10.38 8.63
CA LEU A 45 0.07 11.29 7.60
C LEU A 45 -0.93 12.31 8.13
N LYS A 46 -1.08 12.43 9.46
CA LYS A 46 -1.93 13.45 10.08
C LYS A 46 -1.41 14.85 9.72
N PRO A 47 -2.27 15.76 9.22
CA PRO A 47 -1.83 17.09 8.81
C PRO A 47 -1.34 17.95 9.98
N GLU A 48 -1.81 17.67 11.18
CA GLU A 48 -1.40 18.37 12.41
C GLU A 48 -0.12 17.80 13.06
N ALA A 49 0.49 16.76 12.49
CA ALA A 49 1.71 16.19 13.05
C ALA A 49 2.87 17.18 12.96
N GLY A 50 3.43 17.53 14.12
CA GLY A 50 4.60 18.41 14.24
C GLY A 50 5.91 17.63 14.22
N GLU A 51 7.04 18.38 14.14
CA GLU A 51 8.39 17.82 14.02
C GLU A 51 8.74 16.83 15.15
N GLU A 52 8.37 17.12 16.38
CA GLU A 52 8.63 16.24 17.54
C GLU A 52 7.99 14.87 17.36
N GLN A 53 6.73 14.83 16.88
CA GLN A 53 6.03 13.58 16.60
C GLN A 53 6.67 12.82 15.44
N VAL A 54 7.10 13.53 14.39
CA VAL A 54 7.78 12.92 13.24
C VAL A 54 9.11 12.29 13.68
N ARG A 55 9.91 13.00 14.48
CA ARG A 55 11.17 12.47 15.04
C ARG A 55 10.97 11.23 15.92
N ALA A 56 9.96 11.25 16.78
CA ALA A 56 9.61 10.09 17.59
C ALA A 56 9.20 8.88 16.71
N HIS A 57 8.41 9.13 15.67
CA HIS A 57 7.94 8.12 14.73
C HIS A 57 9.10 7.49 13.93
N ILE A 58 10.09 8.30 13.52
CA ILE A 58 11.32 7.83 12.86
C ILE A 58 12.14 6.96 13.83
N ALA A 59 12.31 7.41 15.08
CA ALA A 59 13.04 6.65 16.09
C ALA A 59 12.40 5.28 16.35
N GLU A 60 11.07 5.20 16.44
CA GLU A 60 10.34 3.93 16.52
C GLU A 60 10.63 3.02 15.33
N ALA A 61 10.64 3.57 14.10
CA ALA A 61 10.90 2.78 12.90
C ALA A 61 12.30 2.17 12.89
N ILE A 62 13.30 2.92 13.36
CA ILE A 62 14.69 2.42 13.51
C ILE A 62 14.75 1.34 14.58
N GLU A 63 14.17 1.59 15.76
CA GLU A 63 14.20 0.68 16.91
C GLU A 63 13.57 -0.67 16.58
N PHE A 64 12.42 -0.66 15.89
CA PHE A 64 11.67 -1.87 15.58
C PHE A 64 12.07 -2.53 14.27
N GLY A 65 12.89 -1.87 13.43
CA GLY A 65 13.34 -2.39 12.13
C GLY A 65 12.23 -2.44 11.10
N PHE A 66 11.42 -1.37 11.01
CA PHE A 66 10.36 -1.30 10.01
C PHE A 66 10.92 -1.12 8.59
N ALA A 67 10.11 -1.46 7.57
CA ALA A 67 10.50 -1.34 6.17
C ALA A 67 10.73 0.12 5.77
N SER A 68 9.81 1.00 6.16
CA SER A 68 9.88 2.43 5.85
C SER A 68 9.17 3.27 6.92
N VAL A 69 9.46 4.58 6.89
CA VAL A 69 8.62 5.63 7.49
C VAL A 69 7.84 6.29 6.36
N CYS A 70 6.49 6.28 6.46
CA CYS A 70 5.61 6.92 5.48
C CYS A 70 5.03 8.21 6.06
N ILE A 71 5.44 9.36 5.49
CA ILE A 71 5.14 10.71 5.99
C ILE A 71 4.62 11.64 4.90
N ASN A 72 4.07 12.79 5.29
CA ASN A 72 3.73 13.84 4.33
C ASN A 72 4.99 14.44 3.67
N PRO A 73 4.92 14.91 2.40
CA PRO A 73 6.07 15.39 1.63
C PRO A 73 6.93 16.47 2.33
N ILE A 74 6.31 17.35 3.11
CA ILE A 74 7.01 18.41 3.86
C ILE A 74 8.08 17.87 4.83
N TRP A 75 7.94 16.61 5.27
CA TRP A 75 8.85 15.96 6.22
C TRP A 75 9.91 15.08 5.53
N THR A 76 9.89 14.97 4.19
CA THR A 76 10.86 14.13 3.46
C THR A 76 12.31 14.48 3.78
N PRO A 77 12.75 15.77 3.79
CA PRO A 77 14.15 16.07 4.09
C PRO A 77 14.58 15.63 5.48
N LEU A 78 13.73 15.85 6.49
CA LEU A 78 14.02 15.43 7.87
C LEU A 78 14.09 13.92 7.99
N CYS A 79 13.18 13.20 7.31
CA CYS A 79 13.13 11.75 7.33
C CYS A 79 14.36 11.15 6.65
N ALA A 80 14.72 11.64 5.47
CA ALA A 80 15.90 11.20 4.73
C ALA A 80 17.21 11.43 5.50
N ASP A 81 17.35 12.59 6.15
CA ASP A 81 18.53 12.89 6.98
C ASP A 81 18.66 11.91 8.16
N LEU A 82 17.58 11.67 8.89
CA LEU A 82 17.60 10.81 10.08
C LEU A 82 17.70 9.31 9.75
N LEU A 83 17.33 8.90 8.54
CA LEU A 83 17.38 7.50 8.09
C LEU A 83 18.61 7.16 7.25
N ALA A 84 19.48 8.14 6.90
CA ALA A 84 20.58 7.99 5.94
C ALA A 84 21.50 6.79 6.23
N ASP A 85 21.82 6.52 7.50
CA ASP A 85 22.70 5.43 7.93
C ASP A 85 21.93 4.19 8.45
N THR A 86 20.65 4.03 8.06
CA THR A 86 19.79 2.92 8.49
C THR A 86 19.24 2.14 7.30
N PRO A 87 18.75 0.91 7.49
CA PRO A 87 18.08 0.18 6.43
C PRO A 87 16.64 0.65 6.16
N VAL A 88 16.07 1.49 7.03
CA VAL A 88 14.68 1.96 6.97
C VAL A 88 14.54 3.00 5.85
N LYS A 89 13.52 2.84 4.99
CA LYS A 89 13.31 3.67 3.82
C LYS A 89 12.46 4.91 4.11
N THR A 90 12.75 6.00 3.41
CA THR A 90 11.92 7.20 3.40
C THR A 90 10.82 7.05 2.35
N CYS A 91 9.58 6.88 2.80
CA CYS A 91 8.39 6.81 1.94
C CYS A 91 7.56 8.09 2.10
N THR A 92 7.02 8.61 0.99
CA THR A 92 6.09 9.75 1.03
C THR A 92 4.91 9.54 0.08
N VAL A 93 4.01 10.52 0.00
CA VAL A 93 2.74 10.40 -0.74
C VAL A 93 2.66 11.42 -1.87
N ILE A 94 2.00 11.06 -2.98
CA ILE A 94 1.88 11.84 -4.22
C ILE A 94 0.41 11.95 -4.63
N GLY A 95 -0.06 13.15 -5.01
CA GLY A 95 -1.46 13.40 -5.35
C GLY A 95 -2.42 13.08 -4.21
N PHE A 96 -1.95 13.16 -3.00
CA PHE A 96 -2.59 12.60 -1.81
C PHE A 96 -3.42 13.65 -1.05
N PRO A 97 -4.59 13.29 -0.45
CA PRO A 97 -5.15 11.94 -0.43
C PRO A 97 -6.17 11.65 -1.54
N LEU A 98 -6.45 12.58 -2.45
CA LEU A 98 -7.62 12.52 -3.33
C LEU A 98 -7.35 11.93 -4.72
N GLY A 99 -6.11 11.96 -5.22
CA GLY A 99 -5.78 11.58 -6.59
C GLY A 99 -6.36 12.49 -7.67
N ALA A 100 -7.12 13.51 -7.28
CA ALA A 100 -7.91 14.37 -8.15
C ALA A 100 -7.12 15.61 -8.62
N THR A 101 -5.90 15.38 -9.10
CA THR A 101 -5.03 16.42 -9.68
C THR A 101 -4.54 16.00 -11.07
N LEU A 102 -3.82 16.89 -11.75
CA LEU A 102 -3.28 16.61 -13.09
C LEU A 102 -2.06 15.67 -13.01
N PRO A 103 -1.85 14.76 -13.98
CA PRO A 103 -0.67 13.91 -14.04
C PRO A 103 0.64 14.69 -13.91
N ALA A 104 0.80 15.78 -14.64
CA ALA A 104 1.99 16.63 -14.57
C ALA A 104 2.31 17.19 -13.16
N ILE A 105 1.28 17.39 -12.32
CA ILE A 105 1.49 17.82 -10.94
C ILE A 105 2.03 16.66 -10.10
N LYS A 106 1.51 15.45 -10.28
CA LYS A 106 2.02 14.26 -9.59
C LYS A 106 3.47 13.96 -9.99
N VAL A 107 3.80 14.09 -11.27
CA VAL A 107 5.19 13.98 -11.76
C VAL A 107 6.10 15.02 -11.09
N PHE A 108 5.67 16.29 -11.03
CA PHE A 108 6.41 17.34 -10.35
C PHE A 108 6.61 17.06 -8.84
N GLU A 109 5.60 16.48 -8.19
CA GLU A 109 5.72 16.04 -6.78
C GLU A 109 6.78 14.93 -6.66
N VAL A 110 6.80 13.93 -7.58
CA VAL A 110 7.82 12.86 -7.58
C VAL A 110 9.22 13.45 -7.71
N GLU A 111 9.47 14.27 -8.74
CA GLU A 111 10.77 14.91 -8.98
C GLU A 111 11.23 15.71 -7.75
N THR A 112 10.29 16.44 -7.13
CA THR A 112 10.56 17.22 -5.93
C THR A 112 10.98 16.32 -4.77
N VAL A 113 10.19 15.30 -4.41
CA VAL A 113 10.50 14.47 -3.24
C VAL A 113 11.69 13.55 -3.47
N ALA A 114 11.96 13.14 -4.70
CA ALA A 114 13.20 12.45 -5.07
C ALA A 114 14.42 13.29 -4.76
N SER A 115 14.42 14.58 -5.14
CA SER A 115 15.51 15.51 -4.84
C SER A 115 15.68 15.77 -3.34
N LEU A 116 14.67 15.48 -2.53
CA LEU A 116 14.65 15.62 -1.08
C LEU A 116 15.00 14.32 -0.33
N GLY A 117 15.33 13.25 -1.05
CA GLY A 117 15.81 11.98 -0.49
C GLY A 117 14.73 10.95 -0.18
N ALA A 118 13.59 10.98 -0.87
CA ALA A 118 12.64 9.87 -0.85
C ALA A 118 13.25 8.61 -1.49
N ASP A 119 12.93 7.43 -0.96
CA ASP A 119 13.21 6.12 -1.56
C ASP A 119 11.95 5.51 -2.20
N GLU A 120 10.77 5.82 -1.68
CA GLU A 120 9.49 5.24 -2.10
C GLU A 120 8.40 6.32 -2.15
N VAL A 121 7.48 6.18 -3.09
CA VAL A 121 6.31 7.08 -3.24
C VAL A 121 5.01 6.29 -3.37
N ASP A 122 3.98 6.73 -2.64
CA ASP A 122 2.63 6.18 -2.69
C ASP A 122 1.72 7.19 -3.39
N MET A 123 1.39 6.99 -4.68
CA MET A 123 0.48 7.86 -5.42
C MET A 123 -0.98 7.42 -5.28
N VAL A 124 -1.91 8.36 -5.29
CA VAL A 124 -3.34 8.05 -5.43
C VAL A 124 -3.73 8.12 -6.90
N LEU A 125 -4.37 7.07 -7.44
CA LEU A 125 -4.86 7.08 -8.81
C LEU A 125 -6.04 8.07 -8.98
N ALA A 126 -6.37 8.43 -10.24
CA ALA A 126 -7.50 9.29 -10.57
C ALA A 126 -8.83 8.52 -10.44
N VAL A 127 -9.32 8.33 -9.18
CA VAL A 127 -10.48 7.48 -8.84
C VAL A 127 -11.72 7.81 -9.68
N GLY A 128 -12.04 9.10 -9.86
CA GLY A 128 -13.20 9.51 -10.65
C GLY A 128 -13.10 9.06 -12.10
N ARG A 129 -11.92 9.19 -12.72
CA ARG A 129 -11.68 8.74 -14.10
C ARG A 129 -11.75 7.23 -14.25
N LEU A 130 -11.23 6.49 -13.28
CA LEU A 130 -11.37 5.03 -13.27
C LEU A 130 -12.84 4.62 -13.23
N ARG A 131 -13.64 5.26 -12.38
CA ARG A 131 -15.09 4.98 -12.25
C ARG A 131 -15.89 5.33 -13.48
N ASP A 132 -15.46 6.35 -14.24
CA ASP A 132 -16.04 6.73 -15.53
C ASP A 132 -15.62 5.77 -16.67
N GLY A 133 -14.68 4.82 -16.43
CA GLY A 133 -14.15 3.92 -17.44
C GLY A 133 -13.10 4.55 -18.35
N ASP A 134 -12.56 5.71 -18.00
CA ASP A 134 -11.47 6.38 -18.74
C ASP A 134 -10.11 5.73 -18.43
N TYR A 135 -9.98 4.45 -18.78
CA TYR A 135 -8.84 3.61 -18.46
C TYR A 135 -7.53 4.12 -19.09
N HIS A 136 -7.60 4.70 -20.28
CA HIS A 136 -6.41 5.26 -20.93
C HIS A 136 -5.84 6.49 -20.21
N LEU A 137 -6.71 7.33 -19.65
CA LEU A 137 -6.23 8.46 -18.84
C LEU A 137 -5.60 7.97 -17.55
N VAL A 138 -6.24 6.99 -16.86
CA VAL A 138 -5.70 6.40 -15.63
C VAL A 138 -4.36 5.70 -15.90
N TYR A 139 -4.24 4.98 -17.02
CA TYR A 139 -2.98 4.37 -17.44
C TYR A 139 -1.87 5.42 -17.62
N ARG A 140 -2.16 6.50 -18.37
CA ARG A 140 -1.17 7.57 -18.57
C ARG A 140 -0.78 8.26 -17.27
N ASP A 141 -1.75 8.55 -16.40
CA ASP A 141 -1.51 9.15 -15.08
C ASP A 141 -0.51 8.32 -14.26
N ILE A 142 -0.68 7.00 -14.24
CA ILE A 142 0.21 6.10 -13.52
C ILE A 142 1.54 5.93 -14.26
N ALA A 143 1.55 5.75 -15.58
CA ALA A 143 2.76 5.52 -16.36
C ALA A 143 3.72 6.72 -16.32
N GLU A 144 3.22 7.95 -16.46
CA GLU A 144 4.03 9.16 -16.35
C GLU A 144 4.68 9.29 -14.96
N VAL A 145 3.94 8.92 -13.90
CA VAL A 145 4.46 8.92 -12.53
C VAL A 145 5.46 7.78 -12.31
N ALA A 146 5.20 6.58 -12.87
CA ALA A 146 6.12 5.44 -12.78
C ALA A 146 7.45 5.75 -13.48
N ASP A 147 7.39 6.30 -14.69
CA ASP A 147 8.58 6.71 -15.43
C ASP A 147 9.41 7.73 -14.63
N ALA A 148 8.76 8.74 -14.04
CA ALA A 148 9.45 9.74 -13.22
C ALA A 148 10.05 9.11 -11.95
N ALA A 149 9.33 8.22 -11.25
CA ALA A 149 9.81 7.54 -10.06
C ALA A 149 11.05 6.66 -10.38
N HIS A 150 10.96 5.87 -11.44
CA HIS A 150 12.04 4.96 -11.83
C HIS A 150 13.29 5.68 -12.37
N GLN A 151 13.15 6.88 -12.95
CA GLN A 151 14.31 7.72 -13.30
C GLN A 151 15.14 8.14 -12.09
N HIS A 152 14.55 8.09 -10.89
CA HIS A 152 15.21 8.40 -9.62
C HIS A 152 15.40 7.17 -8.72
N ASP A 153 15.25 5.95 -9.24
CA ASP A 153 15.34 4.69 -8.52
C ASP A 153 14.33 4.57 -7.35
N LEU A 154 13.18 5.27 -7.42
CA LEU A 154 12.12 5.20 -6.42
C LEU A 154 11.17 4.03 -6.69
N ILE A 155 10.69 3.38 -5.63
CA ILE A 155 9.58 2.43 -5.69
C ILE A 155 8.27 3.19 -5.76
N LEU A 156 7.42 2.87 -6.76
CA LEU A 156 6.07 3.43 -6.89
C LEU A 156 5.00 2.46 -6.38
N LYS A 157 4.15 2.93 -5.46
CA LYS A 157 2.95 2.21 -5.01
C LYS A 157 1.70 2.99 -5.38
N VAL A 158 0.75 2.33 -6.07
CA VAL A 158 -0.50 2.96 -6.53
C VAL A 158 -1.64 2.66 -5.57
N ILE A 159 -2.16 3.69 -4.92
CA ILE A 159 -3.32 3.61 -4.04
C ILE A 159 -4.58 3.58 -4.88
N LEU A 160 -5.31 2.48 -4.83
CA LEU A 160 -6.54 2.27 -5.58
C LEU A 160 -7.76 2.92 -4.93
N GLU A 161 -7.74 3.11 -3.60
CA GLU A 161 -8.86 3.54 -2.76
C GLU A 161 -10.04 2.57 -2.87
N THR A 162 -9.78 1.31 -2.56
CA THR A 162 -10.68 0.17 -2.79
C THR A 162 -12.08 0.35 -2.22
N GLY A 163 -12.24 1.11 -1.13
CA GLY A 163 -13.53 1.43 -0.53
C GLY A 163 -14.48 2.26 -1.41
N LEU A 164 -13.97 2.87 -2.48
CA LEU A 164 -14.74 3.66 -3.45
C LEU A 164 -15.03 2.91 -4.77
N LEU A 165 -14.55 1.66 -4.90
CA LEU A 165 -14.54 0.91 -6.15
C LEU A 165 -15.37 -0.38 -6.04
N SER A 166 -16.04 -0.77 -7.14
CA SER A 166 -16.57 -2.13 -7.29
C SER A 166 -15.43 -3.12 -7.51
N ASP A 167 -15.69 -4.44 -7.40
CA ASP A 167 -14.67 -5.46 -7.63
C ASP A 167 -14.16 -5.43 -9.07
N GLU A 168 -15.02 -5.15 -10.06
CA GLU A 168 -14.62 -4.97 -11.46
C GLU A 168 -13.66 -3.78 -11.61
N GLN A 169 -13.94 -2.67 -10.92
CA GLN A 169 -13.09 -1.48 -10.94
C GLN A 169 -11.75 -1.72 -10.25
N LYS A 170 -11.73 -2.51 -9.15
CA LYS A 170 -10.49 -2.93 -8.48
C LYS A 170 -9.62 -3.80 -9.40
N VAL A 171 -10.24 -4.75 -10.12
CA VAL A 171 -9.54 -5.58 -11.12
C VAL A 171 -8.95 -4.70 -12.23
N ALA A 172 -9.76 -3.80 -12.81
CA ALA A 172 -9.29 -2.87 -13.84
C ALA A 172 -8.11 -2.01 -13.34
N ALA A 173 -8.21 -1.44 -12.13
CA ALA A 173 -7.17 -0.63 -11.53
C ALA A 173 -5.86 -1.41 -11.33
N CYS A 174 -5.94 -2.67 -10.87
CA CYS A 174 -4.76 -3.53 -10.71
C CYS A 174 -4.07 -3.81 -12.05
N VAL A 175 -4.85 -4.17 -13.09
CA VAL A 175 -4.32 -4.40 -14.45
C VAL A 175 -3.67 -3.12 -14.98
N ILE A 176 -4.33 -1.98 -14.86
CA ILE A 176 -3.82 -0.68 -15.32
C ILE A 176 -2.50 -0.34 -14.60
N ALA A 177 -2.45 -0.48 -13.28
CA ALA A 177 -1.24 -0.22 -12.50
C ALA A 177 -0.07 -1.12 -12.92
N GLN A 178 -0.34 -2.40 -13.18
CA GLN A 178 0.65 -3.37 -13.64
C GLN A 178 1.17 -3.03 -15.05
N GLU A 179 0.28 -2.74 -16.00
CA GLU A 179 0.65 -2.36 -17.36
C GLU A 179 1.36 -1.00 -17.43
N ALA A 180 1.08 -0.10 -16.49
CA ALA A 180 1.73 1.20 -16.37
C ALA A 180 3.09 1.16 -15.65
N GLY A 181 3.53 -0.02 -15.19
CA GLY A 181 4.86 -0.21 -14.61
C GLY A 181 4.98 0.11 -13.11
N ALA A 182 3.87 0.20 -12.37
CA ALA A 182 3.95 0.38 -10.92
C ALA A 182 4.54 -0.85 -10.22
N ASP A 183 5.26 -0.65 -9.11
CA ASP A 183 5.88 -1.74 -8.33
C ASP A 183 4.89 -2.39 -7.37
N PHE A 184 3.93 -1.62 -6.86
CA PHE A 184 2.89 -2.07 -5.93
C PHE A 184 1.52 -1.51 -6.27
N VAL A 185 0.48 -2.26 -5.95
CA VAL A 185 -0.86 -1.74 -5.70
C VAL A 185 -1.11 -1.65 -4.20
N LYS A 186 -1.78 -0.57 -3.75
CA LYS A 186 -2.10 -0.30 -2.35
C LYS A 186 -3.62 -0.13 -2.17
N THR A 187 -4.19 -0.64 -1.08
CA THR A 187 -5.64 -0.61 -0.86
C THR A 187 -6.19 0.79 -0.67
N ALA A 188 -5.73 1.56 0.31
CA ALA A 188 -6.40 2.78 0.74
C ALA A 188 -5.45 3.88 1.24
N THR A 189 -5.94 5.12 1.20
CA THR A 189 -5.28 6.29 1.81
C THR A 189 -5.42 6.32 3.34
N GLY A 190 -6.53 5.79 3.85
CA GLY A 190 -6.97 5.94 5.23
C GLY A 190 -7.77 7.22 5.51
N PHE A 191 -8.04 8.06 4.49
CA PHE A 191 -8.77 9.33 4.62
C PHE A 191 -10.19 9.30 4.05
N SER A 192 -10.52 8.32 3.19
CA SER A 192 -11.83 8.25 2.52
C SER A 192 -12.85 7.33 3.22
N GLY A 193 -12.65 7.01 4.49
CA GLY A 193 -13.60 6.22 5.29
C GLY A 193 -13.56 4.71 5.05
N GLY A 194 -12.69 4.22 4.19
CA GLY A 194 -12.42 2.79 3.97
C GLY A 194 -11.08 2.36 4.55
N GLY A 195 -10.78 1.06 4.44
CA GLY A 195 -9.50 0.48 4.84
C GLY A 195 -9.26 -0.83 4.13
N ALA A 196 -8.12 -1.47 4.39
CA ALA A 196 -7.81 -2.78 3.85
C ALA A 196 -8.80 -3.83 4.36
N THR A 197 -9.29 -4.67 3.44
CA THR A 197 -10.04 -5.88 3.77
C THR A 197 -9.28 -7.11 3.24
N VAL A 198 -9.45 -8.25 3.91
CA VAL A 198 -8.89 -9.53 3.45
C VAL A 198 -9.35 -9.83 2.03
N SER A 199 -10.62 -9.55 1.71
CA SER A 199 -11.20 -9.75 0.38
C SER A 199 -10.51 -8.91 -0.69
N ASP A 200 -10.30 -7.60 -0.43
CA ASP A 200 -9.64 -6.71 -1.38
C ASP A 200 -8.18 -7.12 -1.63
N VAL A 201 -7.44 -7.45 -0.56
CA VAL A 201 -6.06 -7.88 -0.67
C VAL A 201 -5.94 -9.18 -1.47
N ALA A 202 -6.81 -10.16 -1.19
CA ALA A 202 -6.85 -11.42 -1.93
C ALA A 202 -7.23 -11.21 -3.41
N LEU A 203 -8.20 -10.32 -3.69
CA LEU A 203 -8.57 -9.95 -5.05
C LEU A 203 -7.40 -9.31 -5.79
N MET A 204 -6.77 -8.29 -5.19
CA MET A 204 -5.63 -7.59 -5.77
C MET A 204 -4.47 -8.55 -6.05
N ARG A 205 -4.11 -9.43 -5.10
CA ARG A 205 -3.05 -10.43 -5.27
C ARG A 205 -3.33 -11.39 -6.42
N ARG A 206 -4.58 -11.81 -6.59
CA ARG A 206 -4.97 -12.70 -7.70
C ARG A 206 -4.83 -12.03 -9.06
N VAL A 207 -5.07 -10.72 -9.15
CA VAL A 207 -4.91 -9.96 -10.39
C VAL A 207 -3.44 -9.76 -10.72
N VAL A 208 -2.65 -9.24 -9.77
CA VAL A 208 -1.26 -8.86 -10.04
C VAL A 208 -0.27 -10.02 -9.99
N GLY A 209 -0.69 -11.20 -9.52
CA GLY A 209 0.18 -12.38 -9.40
C GLY A 209 1.32 -12.16 -8.41
N SER A 210 2.44 -12.87 -8.58
CA SER A 210 3.63 -12.77 -7.72
C SER A 210 4.63 -11.70 -8.17
N GLY A 211 4.48 -11.17 -9.39
CA GLY A 211 5.43 -10.24 -10.00
C GLY A 211 5.32 -8.79 -9.51
N MET A 212 4.25 -8.44 -8.81
CA MET A 212 3.98 -7.09 -8.30
C MET A 212 3.64 -7.13 -6.82
N GLY A 213 4.00 -6.09 -6.07
CA GLY A 213 3.70 -5.97 -4.65
C GLY A 213 2.23 -5.65 -4.37
N VAL A 214 1.73 -6.08 -3.20
CA VAL A 214 0.42 -5.66 -2.66
C VAL A 214 0.64 -5.08 -1.28
N LYS A 215 0.28 -3.79 -1.10
CA LYS A 215 0.31 -3.10 0.19
C LYS A 215 -1.09 -3.00 0.76
N ALA A 216 -1.31 -3.59 1.92
CA ALA A 216 -2.52 -3.38 2.70
C ALA A 216 -2.35 -2.16 3.60
N ALA A 217 -3.25 -1.18 3.53
CA ALA A 217 -3.22 0.02 4.35
C ALA A 217 -4.63 0.50 4.71
N GLY A 218 -4.75 1.13 5.88
CA GLY A 218 -6.01 1.58 6.45
C GLY A 218 -6.68 0.53 7.34
N GLY A 219 -6.94 0.87 8.60
CA GLY A 219 -7.70 0.03 9.53
C GLY A 219 -6.95 -1.15 10.16
N ILE A 220 -5.67 -1.39 9.84
CA ILE A 220 -4.86 -2.47 10.42
C ILE A 220 -4.40 -2.04 11.82
N ARG A 221 -4.95 -2.65 12.87
CA ARG A 221 -4.78 -2.18 14.25
C ARG A 221 -4.23 -3.24 15.20
N THR A 222 -4.34 -4.53 14.86
CA THR A 222 -3.91 -5.65 15.71
C THR A 222 -2.95 -6.56 14.94
N ALA A 223 -2.20 -7.38 15.68
CA ALA A 223 -1.33 -8.38 15.08
C ALA A 223 -2.12 -9.40 14.25
N VAL A 224 -3.32 -9.78 14.69
CA VAL A 224 -4.20 -10.69 13.93
C VAL A 224 -4.61 -10.06 12.59
N ASP A 225 -5.01 -8.77 12.59
CA ASP A 225 -5.35 -8.08 11.35
C ASP A 225 -4.16 -8.09 10.38
N ALA A 226 -2.96 -7.71 10.87
CA ALA A 226 -1.75 -7.67 10.08
C ALA A 226 -1.42 -9.04 9.45
N LEU A 227 -1.42 -10.09 10.25
CA LEU A 227 -1.12 -11.45 9.79
C LEU A 227 -2.18 -12.00 8.82
N ARG A 228 -3.44 -11.63 8.96
CA ARG A 228 -4.49 -11.98 7.99
C ARG A 228 -4.30 -11.25 6.65
N MET A 229 -3.87 -9.97 6.67
CA MET A 229 -3.55 -9.26 5.42
C MET A 229 -2.37 -9.92 4.69
N VAL A 230 -1.33 -10.34 5.44
CA VAL A 230 -0.21 -11.08 4.84
C VAL A 230 -0.66 -12.41 4.26
N ALA A 231 -1.45 -13.18 5.00
CA ALA A 231 -1.99 -14.46 4.53
C ALA A 231 -2.91 -14.30 3.30
N ALA A 232 -3.60 -13.16 3.18
CA ALA A 232 -4.39 -12.80 2.00
C ALA A 232 -3.53 -12.41 0.78
N GLY A 233 -2.23 -12.22 0.96
CA GLY A 233 -1.29 -11.92 -0.12
C GLY A 233 -0.63 -10.54 -0.06
N ALA A 234 -0.83 -9.76 1.02
CA ALA A 234 -0.04 -8.54 1.22
C ALA A 234 1.41 -8.89 1.55
N ASN A 235 2.36 -8.17 0.94
CA ASN A 235 3.78 -8.23 1.26
C ASN A 235 4.32 -6.88 1.77
N ARG A 236 3.43 -5.92 1.99
CA ARG A 236 3.70 -4.64 2.66
C ARG A 236 2.44 -4.21 3.43
N LEU A 237 2.64 -3.57 4.58
CA LEU A 237 1.55 -3.12 5.46
C LEU A 237 1.74 -1.65 5.82
N GLY A 238 0.73 -0.81 5.55
CA GLY A 238 0.72 0.60 5.98
C GLY A 238 -0.11 0.76 7.26
N THR A 239 0.53 1.09 8.38
CA THR A 239 -0.15 1.29 9.65
C THR A 239 0.56 2.31 10.55
N SER A 240 -0.20 3.06 11.33
CA SER A 240 0.32 3.90 12.43
C SER A 240 0.48 3.11 13.75
N GLY A 241 0.00 1.87 13.80
CA GLY A 241 0.02 1.02 14.99
C GLY A 241 1.15 -0.02 15.00
N GLY A 242 2.20 0.15 14.19
CA GLY A 242 3.26 -0.85 14.01
C GLY A 242 3.88 -1.32 15.32
N VAL A 243 4.24 -0.39 16.21
CA VAL A 243 4.82 -0.70 17.54
C VAL A 243 3.88 -1.58 18.35
N ARG A 244 2.60 -1.22 18.45
CA ARG A 244 1.60 -1.99 19.18
C ARG A 244 1.42 -3.39 18.60
N ILE A 245 1.34 -3.51 17.28
CA ILE A 245 1.23 -4.80 16.58
C ILE A 245 2.38 -5.73 16.95
N LEU A 246 3.63 -5.24 16.96
CA LEU A 246 4.78 -6.05 17.32
C LEU A 246 4.83 -6.39 18.82
N GLN A 247 4.37 -5.49 19.70
CA GLN A 247 4.22 -5.76 21.13
C GLN A 247 3.18 -6.86 21.40
N GLU A 248 2.02 -6.83 20.70
CA GLU A 248 1.01 -7.90 20.76
C GLU A 248 1.62 -9.27 20.35
N MET A 249 2.41 -9.31 19.27
CA MET A 249 3.08 -10.55 18.85
C MET A 249 4.07 -11.06 19.90
N ARG A 250 4.88 -10.18 20.50
CA ARG A 250 5.91 -10.54 21.51
C ARG A 250 5.28 -11.01 22.83
N SER A 251 4.12 -10.48 23.21
CA SER A 251 3.42 -10.85 24.44
C SER A 251 2.68 -12.20 24.40
N GLY A 252 2.61 -12.84 23.22
CA GLY A 252 1.86 -14.08 23.04
C GLY A 252 0.34 -13.91 23.13
N ALA A 253 -0.17 -12.68 23.12
CA ALA A 253 -1.61 -12.38 23.18
C ALA A 253 -2.42 -13.04 22.03
N LEU A 254 -1.77 -13.39 20.93
CA LEU A 254 -2.33 -14.17 19.83
C LEU A 254 -2.74 -15.59 20.22
N MET A 255 -2.00 -16.24 21.11
CA MET A 255 -2.29 -17.61 21.58
C MET A 255 -3.58 -17.67 22.42
N ASN A 256 -3.89 -16.59 23.16
CA ASN A 256 -5.09 -16.53 24.01
C ASN A 256 -6.37 -16.24 23.22
N ALA A 257 -6.30 -15.58 22.07
CA ALA A 257 -7.46 -15.31 21.23
C ALA A 257 -7.94 -16.56 20.46
N GLN A 258 -7.07 -17.47 20.11
CA GLN A 258 -7.40 -18.75 19.47
C GLN A 258 -7.97 -19.77 20.48
N SER A 259 -7.50 -19.76 21.74
CA SER A 259 -8.02 -20.66 22.77
C SER A 259 -9.45 -20.30 23.23
N LEU A 260 -9.88 -19.05 23.05
CA LEU A 260 -11.24 -18.61 23.40
C LEU A 260 -12.29 -18.89 22.31
N GLN A 261 -11.89 -19.26 21.09
CA GLN A 261 -12.80 -19.68 20.03
C GLN A 261 -13.03 -21.22 19.98
N GLY A 262 -12.30 -21.97 20.80
CA GLY A 262 -12.42 -23.44 20.88
C GLY A 262 -13.35 -23.96 21.99
N GLU A 263 -13.90 -23.11 22.86
CA GLU A 263 -14.82 -23.49 23.91
C GLU A 263 -16.19 -22.81 23.72
N GLY A 264 -16.95 -23.29 22.76
CA GLY A 264 -18.35 -22.94 22.54
C GLY A 264 -19.09 -24.18 22.05
N TYR A 265 -19.92 -24.74 22.97
CA TYR A 265 -20.76 -25.91 22.80
C TYR A 265 -21.62 -25.92 21.54
#